data_feb2e1f46a2d54b92d029a0027170711
#
_entry.id   feb2e1f46a2d54b92d029a0027170711
#
_cell.length_a   1.000
_cell.length_b   1.000
_cell.length_c   1.000
_cell.angle_alpha   90.00
_cell.angle_beta   90.00
_cell.angle_gamma   90.00
#
_symmetry.space_group_name_H-M   'P 1'
#
loop_
_entity.id
_entity.type
_entity.pdbx_description
1 polymer ?
#
loop_
_entity_poly.entity_id
_entity_poly.type
_entity_poly.pdbx_seq_one_letter_code
_entity_poly.pdbx_strand_id
1 'polypeptide(L)'
;MHTRWRSVLLQLVVSFFFVLFLVVLGGAKPPVAEAGVPSLAATFTHGGLSVTVPYHSAREGSGMLTAEILDPEDHVLGRVERTVTIAKGDGSWQQIIAPTKPIAFEDLVWQRLRYRFQYEDKNVAPIAGVESISQILRRPVVRILGQSEYIAGSDAAMRILVSDAGNNDAALTGMVRAELLVPDQKPRLLFSGRLNHRGTLPAQFRLPATNAGKYELRFTADTPIGSAEYTQPITLKDAASILLTTEKPIYQPGQTIHVRALALDRASHRADAGRNLTFEVEDARGNKVFKKATATDKFGVASAEFSLADEVNLGTYHLRALMGDSSAPSNTVELALNVERYVLPKFKVAVDFTEKDNKPRRDYRPGDHVTGTVHANYFFGKPVDHAETTIKVSGMDVAVFEAASTTGKTGNDGAYHFDVRLPAYFAGRPLSQGAARALVEATVKDSAEHAETRGEPITISQSSLLITAVPEGGALIPHLENQIFLLSSYPDGAPASTS
;
A
#
# COMPACT_ATOMS: atom_id res chain seq x y z
N MET A 1 -1.42 58.10 10.17
CA MET A 1 -2.47 57.47 10.98
C MET A 1 -3.53 56.73 10.16
N HIS A 2 -3.40 56.64 8.81
CA HIS A 2 -4.37 56.01 7.89
C HIS A 2 -4.02 54.60 7.43
N THR A 3 -2.86 54.06 7.75
CA THR A 3 -2.38 52.74 7.24
C THR A 3 -2.65 51.58 8.20
N ARG A 4 -2.94 51.83 9.47
CA ARG A 4 -3.23 50.76 10.46
C ARG A 4 -4.68 50.29 10.47
N TRP A 5 -5.62 51.02 9.92
CA TRP A 5 -7.04 50.64 9.88
C TRP A 5 -7.39 49.72 8.72
N ARG A 6 -6.64 49.73 7.63
CA ARG A 6 -6.87 48.84 6.48
C ARG A 6 -6.45 47.39 6.75
N SER A 7 -5.42 47.19 7.57
CA SER A 7 -4.98 45.83 7.93
C SER A 7 -5.91 45.12 8.93
N VAL A 8 -6.51 45.86 9.85
CA VAL A 8 -7.47 45.34 10.83
C VAL A 8 -8.80 45.01 10.17
N LEU A 9 -9.25 45.80 9.21
CA LEU A 9 -10.49 45.52 8.47
C LEU A 9 -10.33 44.30 7.54
N LEU A 10 -9.14 44.14 6.94
CA LEU A 10 -8.86 42.95 6.09
C LEU A 10 -8.78 41.65 6.91
N GLN A 11 -8.20 41.72 8.14
CA GLN A 11 -8.16 40.55 9.04
C GLN A 11 -9.57 40.19 9.58
N LEU A 12 -10.43 41.16 9.87
CA LEU A 12 -11.80 40.92 10.30
C LEU A 12 -12.66 40.34 9.20
N VAL A 13 -12.51 40.78 7.94
CA VAL A 13 -13.24 40.24 6.80
C VAL A 13 -12.77 38.81 6.48
N VAL A 14 -11.49 38.52 6.53
CA VAL A 14 -10.95 37.16 6.31
C VAL A 14 -11.38 36.21 7.44
N SER A 15 -11.38 36.67 8.72
CA SER A 15 -11.87 35.85 9.83
C SER A 15 -13.38 35.62 9.77
N PHE A 16 -14.17 36.59 9.29
CA PHE A 16 -15.63 36.45 9.15
C PHE A 16 -15.99 35.48 8.01
N PHE A 17 -15.25 35.51 6.89
CA PHE A 17 -15.42 34.52 5.83
C PHE A 17 -14.98 33.12 6.23
N PHE A 18 -13.93 32.98 7.05
CA PHE A 18 -13.48 31.68 7.54
C PHE A 18 -14.45 31.08 8.57
N VAL A 19 -15.03 31.88 9.44
CA VAL A 19 -16.07 31.45 10.41
C VAL A 19 -17.40 31.15 9.68
N LEU A 20 -17.76 31.90 8.63
CA LEU A 20 -18.95 31.63 7.83
C LEU A 20 -18.78 30.34 6.99
N PHE A 21 -17.56 30.05 6.50
CA PHE A 21 -17.26 28.78 5.78
C PHE A 21 -17.25 27.57 6.72
N LEU A 22 -16.80 27.72 7.97
CA LEU A 22 -16.84 26.68 9.00
C LEU A 22 -18.27 26.40 9.50
N VAL A 23 -19.15 27.40 9.56
CA VAL A 23 -20.56 27.24 9.96
C VAL A 23 -21.39 26.57 8.84
N VAL A 24 -21.01 26.75 7.56
CA VAL A 24 -21.65 26.07 6.43
C VAL A 24 -21.21 24.60 6.30
N LEU A 25 -20.01 24.23 6.80
CA LEU A 25 -19.56 22.85 6.87
C LEU A 25 -20.02 22.07 8.11
N GLY A 26 -20.54 22.78 9.12
CA GLY A 26 -20.93 22.19 10.42
C GLY A 26 -22.42 21.87 10.60
N GLY A 27 -23.25 21.89 9.57
CA GLY A 27 -24.70 21.79 9.73
C GLY A 27 -25.50 20.93 8.77
N ALA A 28 -24.86 20.14 7.93
CA ALA A 28 -25.60 19.12 7.20
C ALA A 28 -25.92 17.96 8.15
N LYS A 29 -27.06 18.03 8.84
CA LYS A 29 -27.71 16.81 9.34
C LYS A 29 -27.74 15.82 8.16
N PRO A 30 -27.35 14.55 8.36
CA PRO A 30 -27.59 13.55 7.33
C PRO A 30 -29.07 13.62 7.00
N PRO A 31 -29.45 13.56 5.72
CA PRO A 31 -30.87 13.57 5.35
C PRO A 31 -31.50 12.44 6.17
N VAL A 32 -32.49 12.81 7.01
CA VAL A 32 -33.42 11.84 7.56
C VAL A 32 -33.99 11.19 6.30
N ALA A 33 -33.75 9.88 6.14
CA ALA A 33 -34.31 9.13 5.05
C ALA A 33 -35.84 9.37 5.17
N GLU A 34 -36.41 10.27 4.35
CA GLU A 34 -37.80 10.29 4.09
C GLU A 34 -38.16 8.85 3.73
N ALA A 35 -39.17 8.30 4.39
CA ALA A 35 -39.71 7.01 4.00
C ALA A 35 -40.18 7.16 2.56
N GLY A 36 -39.25 6.90 1.62
CA GLY A 36 -39.47 7.06 0.20
C GLY A 36 -40.62 6.18 -0.22
N VAL A 37 -41.44 6.66 -1.15
CA VAL A 37 -42.47 5.86 -1.82
C VAL A 37 -41.87 4.49 -2.15
N PRO A 38 -42.49 3.38 -1.71
CA PRO A 38 -41.93 2.04 -1.95
C PRO A 38 -41.65 1.86 -3.44
N SER A 39 -40.40 1.60 -3.80
CA SER A 39 -40.04 1.30 -5.19
C SER A 39 -40.30 -0.19 -5.48
N LEU A 40 -40.60 -0.51 -6.73
CA LEU A 40 -40.69 -1.90 -7.17
C LEU A 40 -39.32 -2.57 -6.97
N ALA A 41 -39.31 -3.62 -6.17
CA ALA A 41 -38.06 -4.32 -5.81
C ALA A 41 -38.31 -5.82 -5.62
N ALA A 42 -37.33 -6.63 -5.93
CA ALA A 42 -37.33 -8.08 -5.72
C ALA A 42 -36.07 -8.54 -5.00
N THR A 43 -36.21 -9.57 -4.16
CA THR A 43 -35.09 -10.29 -3.55
C THR A 43 -35.29 -11.80 -3.77
N PHE A 44 -34.19 -12.53 -4.02
CA PHE A 44 -34.26 -13.97 -4.19
C PHE A 44 -33.52 -14.65 -3.05
N THR A 45 -34.33 -15.31 -2.18
CA THR A 45 -33.78 -15.99 -0.99
C THR A 45 -34.48 -17.34 -0.83
N HIS A 46 -33.75 -18.34 -0.40
CA HIS A 46 -34.25 -19.70 -0.16
C HIS A 46 -35.04 -20.30 -1.35
N GLY A 47 -34.67 -19.96 -2.58
CA GLY A 47 -35.31 -20.45 -3.79
C GLY A 47 -36.64 -19.78 -4.13
N GLY A 48 -37.03 -18.73 -3.43
CA GLY A 48 -38.25 -17.95 -3.67
C GLY A 48 -37.96 -16.49 -4.03
N LEU A 49 -38.75 -15.90 -4.91
CA LEU A 49 -38.69 -14.48 -5.27
C LEU A 49 -39.67 -13.71 -4.39
N SER A 50 -39.13 -12.91 -3.46
CA SER A 50 -39.90 -11.95 -2.67
C SER A 50 -39.97 -10.63 -3.41
N VAL A 51 -41.16 -10.15 -3.72
CA VAL A 51 -41.40 -8.90 -4.48
C VAL A 51 -42.15 -7.90 -3.64
N THR A 52 -41.74 -6.62 -3.74
CA THR A 52 -42.45 -5.47 -3.24
C THR A 52 -42.97 -4.69 -4.43
N VAL A 53 -44.28 -4.65 -4.62
CA VAL A 53 -44.94 -3.99 -5.75
C VAL A 53 -45.65 -2.74 -5.23
N PRO A 54 -45.18 -1.54 -5.56
CA PRO A 54 -45.85 -0.31 -5.22
C PRO A 54 -47.15 -0.15 -6.02
N TYR A 55 -48.15 0.49 -5.43
CA TYR A 55 -49.36 0.87 -6.14
C TYR A 55 -49.81 2.29 -5.76
N HIS A 56 -50.51 2.92 -6.70
CA HIS A 56 -51.27 4.11 -6.45
C HIS A 56 -52.74 3.83 -6.75
N SER A 57 -53.61 4.04 -5.78
CA SER A 57 -55.05 3.81 -5.95
C SER A 57 -55.89 5.06 -5.69
N ALA A 58 -56.80 5.37 -6.61
CA ALA A 58 -57.74 6.47 -6.46
C ALA A 58 -58.84 6.20 -5.40
N ARG A 59 -59.02 4.92 -5.02
CA ARG A 59 -60.05 4.49 -4.05
C ARG A 59 -59.57 3.26 -3.27
N GLU A 60 -60.12 3.08 -2.10
CA GLU A 60 -60.00 1.84 -1.33
C GLU A 60 -60.83 0.70 -1.93
N GLY A 61 -60.50 -0.54 -1.66
CA GLY A 61 -61.24 -1.71 -2.10
C GLY A 61 -60.55 -3.03 -1.89
N SER A 62 -61.31 -4.10 -1.96
CA SER A 62 -60.79 -5.47 -1.96
C SER A 62 -60.72 -6.05 -3.37
N GLY A 63 -59.83 -6.97 -3.60
CA GLY A 63 -59.66 -7.59 -4.91
C GLY A 63 -58.60 -8.72 -4.90
N MET A 64 -58.45 -9.33 -6.07
CA MET A 64 -57.47 -10.41 -6.28
C MET A 64 -56.17 -9.86 -6.81
N LEU A 65 -55.10 -10.07 -6.08
CA LEU A 65 -53.73 -9.82 -6.52
C LEU A 65 -53.13 -11.11 -7.06
N THR A 66 -52.69 -11.09 -8.31
CA THR A 66 -51.94 -12.16 -8.97
C THR A 66 -50.51 -11.63 -9.21
N ALA A 67 -49.48 -12.40 -8.84
CA ALA A 67 -48.11 -12.11 -9.20
C ALA A 67 -47.45 -13.38 -9.75
N GLU A 68 -46.70 -13.24 -10.86
CA GLU A 68 -46.18 -14.36 -11.65
C GLU A 68 -44.74 -14.08 -12.07
N ILE A 69 -43.91 -15.13 -12.06
CA ILE A 69 -42.59 -15.16 -12.73
C ILE A 69 -42.81 -15.76 -14.12
N LEU A 70 -42.38 -15.02 -15.14
CA LEU A 70 -42.49 -15.43 -16.54
C LEU A 70 -41.11 -15.66 -17.15
N ASP A 71 -40.99 -16.68 -18.02
CA ASP A 71 -39.81 -16.81 -18.88
C ASP A 71 -39.89 -15.82 -20.07
N PRO A 72 -38.83 -15.75 -20.94
CA PRO A 72 -38.83 -14.89 -22.10
C PRO A 72 -39.99 -15.18 -23.10
N GLU A 73 -40.52 -16.41 -23.11
CA GLU A 73 -41.62 -16.87 -23.96
C GLU A 73 -43.01 -16.70 -23.32
N ASP A 74 -43.11 -16.00 -22.18
CA ASP A 74 -44.35 -15.79 -21.43
C ASP A 74 -44.97 -16.99 -20.70
N HIS A 75 -44.21 -18.11 -20.57
CA HIS A 75 -44.65 -19.23 -19.76
C HIS A 75 -44.52 -18.90 -18.28
N VAL A 76 -45.49 -19.31 -17.49
CA VAL A 76 -45.50 -19.07 -16.02
C VAL A 76 -44.58 -20.07 -15.32
N LEU A 77 -43.52 -19.60 -14.75
CA LEU A 77 -42.58 -20.36 -13.94
C LEU A 77 -42.95 -20.47 -12.47
N GLY A 78 -43.76 -19.50 -11.97
CA GLY A 78 -44.27 -19.46 -10.59
C GLY A 78 -45.39 -18.47 -10.49
N ARG A 79 -46.38 -18.74 -9.61
CA ARG A 79 -47.57 -17.88 -9.44
C ARG A 79 -48.01 -17.88 -8.02
N VAL A 80 -48.45 -16.69 -7.55
CA VAL A 80 -49.16 -16.51 -6.28
C VAL A 80 -50.44 -15.71 -6.52
N GLU A 81 -51.54 -16.13 -5.89
CA GLU A 81 -52.80 -15.42 -5.91
C GLU A 81 -53.28 -15.21 -4.47
N ARG A 82 -53.70 -13.96 -4.18
CA ARG A 82 -54.21 -13.60 -2.87
C ARG A 82 -55.31 -12.54 -2.97
N THR A 83 -56.33 -12.69 -2.16
CA THR A 83 -57.26 -11.59 -1.91
C THR A 83 -56.59 -10.59 -0.97
N VAL A 84 -56.51 -9.33 -1.39
CA VAL A 84 -55.91 -8.25 -0.63
C VAL A 84 -56.84 -7.03 -0.64
N THR A 85 -56.75 -6.21 0.41
CA THR A 85 -57.45 -4.93 0.48
C THR A 85 -56.43 -3.82 0.27
N ILE A 86 -56.76 -2.82 -0.54
CA ILE A 86 -55.92 -1.66 -0.81
C ILE A 86 -56.58 -0.40 -0.24
N ALA A 87 -55.75 0.49 0.28
CA ALA A 87 -56.15 1.81 0.72
C ALA A 87 -56.11 2.79 -0.47
N LYS A 88 -56.86 3.91 -0.34
CA LYS A 88 -56.73 5.03 -1.26
C LYS A 88 -55.36 5.70 -1.09
N GLY A 89 -54.70 6.07 -2.19
CA GLY A 89 -53.38 6.68 -2.23
C GLY A 89 -52.26 5.67 -2.54
N ASP A 90 -51.06 5.97 -2.07
CA ASP A 90 -49.88 5.16 -2.30
C ASP A 90 -49.75 4.03 -1.28
N GLY A 91 -49.34 2.85 -1.74
CA GLY A 91 -49.13 1.69 -0.91
C GLY A 91 -48.21 0.66 -1.61
N SER A 92 -48.02 -0.49 -0.97
CA SER A 92 -47.28 -1.58 -1.57
C SER A 92 -47.79 -2.96 -1.16
N TRP A 93 -47.67 -3.92 -2.05
CA TRP A 93 -47.90 -5.32 -1.77
C TRP A 93 -46.55 -6.05 -1.61
N GLN A 94 -46.48 -6.92 -0.63
CA GLN A 94 -45.37 -7.85 -0.49
C GLN A 94 -45.84 -9.28 -0.74
N GLN A 95 -45.21 -9.97 -1.68
CA GLN A 95 -45.54 -11.34 -2.05
C GLN A 95 -44.25 -12.19 -2.20
N ILE A 96 -44.35 -13.47 -1.86
CA ILE A 96 -43.31 -14.45 -2.13
C ILE A 96 -43.85 -15.40 -3.20
N ILE A 97 -43.15 -15.46 -4.33
CA ILE A 97 -43.46 -16.33 -5.44
C ILE A 97 -42.48 -17.50 -5.43
N ALA A 98 -42.98 -18.72 -5.16
CA ALA A 98 -42.15 -19.92 -5.27
C ALA A 98 -42.20 -20.41 -6.72
N PRO A 99 -41.08 -20.57 -7.41
CA PRO A 99 -41.03 -21.19 -8.73
C PRO A 99 -41.47 -22.66 -8.66
N THR A 100 -42.15 -23.12 -9.68
CA THR A 100 -42.57 -24.54 -9.81
C THR A 100 -41.40 -25.50 -9.97
N LYS A 101 -40.28 -25.00 -10.50
CA LYS A 101 -38.98 -25.69 -10.60
C LYS A 101 -37.92 -24.75 -10.06
N PRO A 102 -36.84 -25.26 -9.43
CA PRO A 102 -35.71 -24.42 -9.01
C PRO A 102 -35.16 -23.60 -10.18
N ILE A 103 -35.02 -22.29 -9.96
CA ILE A 103 -34.39 -21.37 -10.91
C ILE A 103 -33.03 -21.01 -10.33
N ALA A 104 -31.97 -21.11 -11.14
CA ALA A 104 -30.66 -20.60 -10.72
C ALA A 104 -30.70 -19.08 -10.60
N PHE A 105 -29.92 -18.53 -9.69
CA PHE A 105 -29.90 -17.08 -9.45
C PHE A 105 -29.50 -16.31 -10.72
N GLU A 106 -28.55 -16.87 -11.49
CA GLU A 106 -28.06 -16.31 -12.75
C GLU A 106 -29.15 -16.26 -13.85
N ASP A 107 -30.09 -17.19 -13.81
CA ASP A 107 -31.18 -17.27 -14.79
C ASP A 107 -32.29 -16.26 -14.51
N LEU A 108 -32.37 -15.72 -13.28
CA LEU A 108 -33.39 -14.74 -12.91
C LEU A 108 -33.30 -13.45 -13.72
N VAL A 109 -32.14 -13.09 -14.24
CA VAL A 109 -31.94 -11.87 -15.03
C VAL A 109 -32.71 -11.89 -16.36
N TRP A 110 -33.05 -13.09 -16.85
CA TRP A 110 -33.81 -13.28 -18.09
C TRP A 110 -35.32 -13.30 -17.86
N GLN A 111 -35.77 -13.39 -16.59
CA GLN A 111 -37.16 -13.56 -16.24
C GLN A 111 -37.85 -12.21 -16.06
N ARG A 112 -39.18 -12.22 -16.09
CA ARG A 112 -40.04 -11.05 -15.88
C ARG A 112 -41.01 -11.29 -14.73
N LEU A 113 -41.29 -10.24 -13.98
CA LEU A 113 -42.37 -10.19 -13.00
C LEU A 113 -43.62 -9.59 -13.67
N ARG A 114 -44.70 -10.32 -13.72
CA ARG A 114 -46.01 -9.82 -14.07
C ARG A 114 -46.86 -9.74 -12.82
N TYR A 115 -47.52 -8.62 -12.57
CA TYR A 115 -48.45 -8.45 -11.46
C TYR A 115 -49.75 -7.82 -11.94
N ARG A 116 -50.88 -8.22 -11.31
CA ARG A 116 -52.21 -7.69 -11.61
C ARG A 116 -53.06 -7.72 -10.35
N PHE A 117 -53.59 -6.57 -9.95
CA PHE A 117 -54.64 -6.46 -8.94
C PHE A 117 -55.93 -6.15 -9.65
N GLN A 118 -56.95 -7.01 -9.47
CA GLN A 118 -58.31 -6.86 -10.01
C GLN A 118 -59.26 -6.63 -8.85
N TYR A 119 -59.94 -5.46 -8.85
CA TYR A 119 -60.96 -5.19 -7.87
C TYR A 119 -62.10 -6.20 -8.00
N GLU A 120 -62.85 -6.45 -6.88
CA GLU A 120 -64.10 -7.24 -6.91
C GLU A 120 -65.11 -6.63 -7.88
N ASP A 121 -65.21 -5.30 -7.91
CA ASP A 121 -65.95 -4.55 -8.92
C ASP A 121 -65.21 -4.58 -10.27
N LYS A 122 -65.69 -5.43 -11.18
CA LYS A 122 -65.07 -5.64 -12.51
C LYS A 122 -65.14 -4.42 -13.42
N ASN A 123 -65.91 -3.39 -13.08
CA ASN A 123 -65.99 -2.14 -13.85
C ASN A 123 -64.79 -1.22 -13.58
N VAL A 124 -63.98 -1.55 -12.58
CA VAL A 124 -62.78 -0.80 -12.23
C VAL A 124 -61.56 -1.37 -12.97
N ALA A 125 -60.79 -0.48 -13.59
CA ALA A 125 -59.59 -0.87 -14.26
C ALA A 125 -58.60 -1.55 -13.28
N PRO A 126 -57.96 -2.66 -13.67
CA PRO A 126 -56.98 -3.30 -12.82
C PRO A 126 -55.69 -2.48 -12.70
N ILE A 127 -54.98 -2.64 -11.59
CA ILE A 127 -53.62 -2.16 -11.46
C ILE A 127 -52.69 -3.32 -11.91
N ALA A 128 -51.93 -3.12 -12.99
CA ALA A 128 -51.13 -4.20 -13.54
C ALA A 128 -49.82 -3.65 -14.12
N GLY A 129 -48.77 -4.50 -14.17
CA GLY A 129 -47.51 -4.21 -14.78
C GLY A 129 -46.71 -5.48 -15.10
N VAL A 130 -45.71 -5.30 -15.96
CA VAL A 130 -44.70 -6.32 -16.29
C VAL A 130 -43.36 -5.65 -16.27
N GLU A 131 -42.45 -6.20 -15.47
CA GLU A 131 -41.09 -5.67 -15.30
C GLU A 131 -40.03 -6.74 -15.44
N SER A 132 -38.86 -6.38 -15.95
CA SER A 132 -37.74 -7.29 -15.98
C SER A 132 -37.18 -7.49 -14.56
N ILE A 133 -37.02 -8.75 -14.15
CA ILE A 133 -36.45 -9.04 -12.81
C ILE A 133 -35.05 -8.47 -12.68
N SER A 134 -34.26 -8.41 -13.76
CA SER A 134 -32.90 -7.81 -13.74
C SER A 134 -32.87 -6.34 -13.28
N GLN A 135 -33.95 -5.58 -13.52
CA GLN A 135 -34.03 -4.17 -13.15
C GLN A 135 -34.49 -3.93 -11.70
N ILE A 136 -35.21 -4.88 -11.13
CA ILE A 136 -35.81 -4.76 -9.80
C ILE A 136 -35.13 -5.66 -8.76
N LEU A 137 -34.23 -6.56 -9.20
CA LEU A 137 -33.56 -7.51 -8.32
C LEU A 137 -32.49 -6.82 -7.47
N ARG A 138 -32.76 -6.79 -6.19
CA ARG A 138 -31.78 -6.37 -5.17
C ARG A 138 -30.80 -7.51 -4.92
N ARG A 139 -29.52 -7.20 -4.90
CA ARG A 139 -28.46 -8.17 -4.66
C ARG A 139 -27.37 -7.57 -3.80
N PRO A 140 -26.84 -8.33 -2.83
CA PRO A 140 -25.68 -7.88 -2.09
C PRO A 140 -24.44 -7.88 -2.99
N VAL A 141 -23.60 -6.86 -2.82
CA VAL A 141 -22.27 -6.76 -3.44
C VAL A 141 -21.23 -6.60 -2.34
N VAL A 142 -20.22 -7.46 -2.37
CA VAL A 142 -19.09 -7.43 -1.45
C VAL A 142 -17.93 -6.67 -2.08
N ARG A 143 -17.36 -5.72 -1.35
CA ARG A 143 -16.15 -4.98 -1.73
C ARG A 143 -15.14 -5.08 -0.59
N ILE A 144 -13.87 -5.27 -0.93
CA ILE A 144 -12.79 -5.44 0.04
C ILE A 144 -11.79 -4.30 -0.11
N LEU A 145 -11.52 -3.63 1.00
CA LEU A 145 -10.47 -2.64 1.14
C LEU A 145 -9.32 -3.26 1.95
N GLY A 146 -8.27 -3.65 1.28
CA GLY A 146 -7.12 -4.33 1.88
C GLY A 146 -5.97 -4.46 0.90
N GLN A 147 -4.87 -4.97 1.39
CA GLN A 147 -3.69 -5.23 0.57
C GLN A 147 -3.89 -6.50 -0.27
N SER A 148 -3.13 -6.66 -1.32
CA SER A 148 -3.04 -7.89 -2.13
C SER A 148 -1.80 -8.72 -1.82
N GLU A 149 -0.84 -8.16 -1.07
CA GLU A 149 0.40 -8.84 -0.69
C GLU A 149 0.55 -8.88 0.83
N TYR A 150 0.85 -10.04 1.36
CA TYR A 150 1.02 -10.29 2.79
C TYR A 150 2.24 -11.16 3.05
N ILE A 151 2.75 -11.13 4.28
CA ILE A 151 3.78 -12.06 4.75
C ILE A 151 3.07 -13.31 5.30
N ALA A 152 3.54 -14.50 4.94
CA ALA A 152 3.03 -15.75 5.48
C ALA A 152 3.16 -15.76 7.02
N GLY A 153 2.10 -16.15 7.72
CA GLY A 153 2.07 -16.15 9.20
C GLY A 153 1.88 -14.78 9.86
N SER A 154 1.74 -13.69 9.10
CA SER A 154 1.48 -12.35 9.65
C SER A 154 0.01 -12.09 9.93
N ASP A 155 -0.27 -11.02 10.67
CA ASP A 155 -1.61 -10.50 10.84
C ASP A 155 -2.01 -9.69 9.61
N ALA A 156 -3.22 -9.92 9.12
CA ALA A 156 -3.85 -9.19 8.04
C ALA A 156 -5.00 -8.33 8.59
N ALA A 157 -5.11 -7.11 8.09
CA ALA A 157 -6.22 -6.22 8.37
C ALA A 157 -6.84 -5.76 7.05
N MET A 158 -8.17 -5.76 6.99
CA MET A 158 -8.93 -5.26 5.83
C MET A 158 -10.30 -4.77 6.27
N ARG A 159 -10.93 -3.97 5.47
CA ARG A 159 -12.30 -3.53 5.68
C ARG A 159 -13.20 -4.16 4.62
N ILE A 160 -14.23 -4.83 5.06
CA ILE A 160 -15.23 -5.47 4.22
C ILE A 160 -16.44 -4.53 4.15
N LEU A 161 -16.95 -4.28 2.95
CA LEU A 161 -18.14 -3.49 2.71
C LEU A 161 -19.15 -4.34 1.97
N VAL A 162 -20.42 -4.26 2.40
CA VAL A 162 -21.51 -4.94 1.72
C VAL A 162 -22.65 -3.96 1.50
N SER A 163 -23.02 -3.80 0.24
CA SER A 163 -24.05 -2.87 -0.21
C SER A 163 -25.05 -3.54 -1.13
N ASP A 164 -26.18 -2.91 -1.32
CA ASP A 164 -27.25 -3.35 -2.22
C ASP A 164 -27.10 -2.68 -3.58
N ALA A 165 -26.68 -3.44 -4.60
CA ALA A 165 -26.53 -2.91 -5.96
C ALA A 165 -27.83 -2.41 -6.61
N GLY A 166 -28.97 -2.95 -6.19
CA GLY A 166 -30.30 -2.55 -6.70
C GLY A 166 -30.93 -1.36 -5.96
N ASN A 167 -30.29 -0.81 -4.92
CA ASN A 167 -30.78 0.29 -4.12
C ASN A 167 -29.70 1.33 -3.83
N ASN A 168 -29.14 1.90 -4.88
CA ASN A 168 -28.16 2.98 -4.81
C ASN A 168 -27.02 2.73 -3.81
N ASP A 169 -26.47 1.50 -3.81
CA ASP A 169 -25.42 1.05 -2.89
C ASP A 169 -25.76 1.22 -1.39
N ALA A 170 -27.04 1.11 -1.04
CA ALA A 170 -27.46 1.19 0.36
C ALA A 170 -26.75 0.14 1.21
N ALA A 171 -26.31 0.53 2.40
CA ALA A 171 -25.60 -0.32 3.33
C ALA A 171 -26.45 -1.54 3.76
N LEU A 172 -25.85 -2.72 3.78
CA LEU A 172 -26.48 -3.96 4.22
C LEU A 172 -25.90 -4.44 5.55
N THR A 173 -26.74 -4.96 6.40
CA THR A 173 -26.34 -5.70 7.60
C THR A 173 -26.30 -7.20 7.29
N GLY A 174 -25.56 -7.97 8.08
CA GLY A 174 -25.45 -9.41 7.89
C GLY A 174 -24.22 -10.01 8.54
N MET A 175 -23.93 -11.26 8.18
CA MET A 175 -22.72 -11.98 8.63
C MET A 175 -21.77 -12.13 7.46
N VAL A 176 -20.47 -11.96 7.71
CA VAL A 176 -19.43 -12.20 6.72
C VAL A 176 -18.45 -13.24 7.23
N ARG A 177 -18.03 -14.13 6.35
CA ARG A 177 -16.95 -15.10 6.58
C ARG A 177 -15.85 -14.86 5.55
N ALA A 178 -14.61 -14.99 6.01
CA ALA A 178 -13.42 -14.95 5.17
C ALA A 178 -12.67 -16.28 5.28
N GLU A 179 -12.39 -16.91 4.15
CA GLU A 179 -11.74 -18.20 4.04
C GLU A 179 -10.54 -18.13 3.11
N LEU A 180 -9.44 -18.80 3.49
CA LEU A 180 -8.30 -18.98 2.60
C LEU A 180 -8.52 -20.25 1.77
N LEU A 181 -8.45 -20.12 0.45
CA LEU A 181 -8.48 -21.22 -0.48
C LEU A 181 -7.04 -21.65 -0.76
N VAL A 182 -6.75 -22.91 -0.45
CA VAL A 182 -5.48 -23.57 -0.75
C VAL A 182 -5.75 -24.68 -1.76
N PRO A 183 -5.01 -24.77 -2.88
CA PRO A 183 -5.18 -25.85 -3.84
C PRO A 183 -5.18 -27.21 -3.14
N ASP A 184 -6.07 -28.10 -3.56
CA ASP A 184 -6.22 -29.48 -3.07
C ASP A 184 -6.50 -29.63 -1.55
N GLN A 185 -6.91 -28.56 -0.88
CA GLN A 185 -7.27 -28.58 0.55
C GLN A 185 -8.68 -27.99 0.76
N LYS A 186 -9.27 -28.34 1.90
CA LYS A 186 -10.54 -27.71 2.30
C LYS A 186 -10.31 -26.23 2.62
N PRO A 187 -11.26 -25.34 2.28
CA PRO A 187 -11.20 -23.93 2.63
C PRO A 187 -10.96 -23.74 4.14
N ARG A 188 -10.03 -22.86 4.48
CA ARG A 188 -9.69 -22.58 5.88
C ARG A 188 -10.34 -21.30 6.33
N LEU A 189 -11.29 -21.39 7.26
CA LEU A 189 -11.90 -20.21 7.87
C LEU A 189 -10.83 -19.39 8.63
N LEU A 190 -10.71 -18.12 8.30
CA LEU A 190 -9.81 -17.16 8.93
C LEU A 190 -10.55 -16.19 9.85
N PHE A 191 -11.77 -15.78 9.44
CA PHE A 191 -12.51 -14.75 10.14
C PHE A 191 -14.02 -14.94 9.93
N SER A 192 -14.81 -14.55 10.94
CA SER A 192 -16.27 -14.40 10.84
C SER A 192 -16.70 -13.23 11.70
N GLY A 193 -17.60 -12.38 11.20
CA GLY A 193 -18.06 -11.20 11.91
C GLY A 193 -19.34 -10.62 11.34
N ARG A 194 -19.93 -9.69 12.07
CA ARG A 194 -21.20 -9.01 11.71
C ARG A 194 -20.95 -7.62 11.18
N LEU A 195 -21.56 -7.30 10.05
CA LEU A 195 -21.59 -5.95 9.48
C LEU A 195 -22.29 -4.97 10.42
N ASN A 196 -21.75 -3.77 10.54
CA ASN A 196 -22.38 -2.68 11.27
C ASN A 196 -23.52 -2.03 10.44
N HIS A 197 -24.18 -1.01 10.99
CA HIS A 197 -25.28 -0.29 10.33
C HIS A 197 -24.86 0.46 9.05
N ARG A 198 -23.56 0.69 8.83
CA ARG A 198 -23.00 1.27 7.60
C ARG A 198 -22.59 0.22 6.57
N GLY A 199 -22.96 -1.03 6.77
CA GLY A 199 -22.56 -2.12 5.87
C GLY A 199 -21.07 -2.44 5.90
N THR A 200 -20.34 -2.07 6.96
CA THR A 200 -18.89 -2.24 7.04
C THR A 200 -18.48 -3.16 8.17
N LEU A 201 -17.37 -3.84 7.99
CA LEU A 201 -16.78 -4.74 8.99
C LEU A 201 -15.24 -4.65 8.91
N PRO A 202 -14.56 -4.08 9.91
CA PRO A 202 -13.12 -4.22 10.03
C PRO A 202 -12.80 -5.68 10.39
N ALA A 203 -12.07 -6.37 9.53
CA ALA A 203 -11.64 -7.75 9.71
C ALA A 203 -10.14 -7.77 10.02
N GLN A 204 -9.78 -8.39 11.13
CA GLN A 204 -8.40 -8.66 11.52
C GLN A 204 -8.26 -10.15 11.79
N PHE A 205 -7.29 -10.79 11.16
CA PHE A 205 -7.05 -12.22 11.31
C PHE A 205 -5.61 -12.57 10.99
N ARG A 206 -5.15 -13.69 11.51
CA ARG A 206 -3.82 -14.20 11.24
C ARG A 206 -3.83 -15.12 10.04
N LEU A 207 -2.96 -14.83 9.06
CA LEU A 207 -2.71 -15.70 7.92
C LEU A 207 -1.90 -16.93 8.38
N PRO A 208 -2.10 -18.11 7.77
CA PRO A 208 -1.29 -19.28 8.10
C PRO A 208 0.16 -19.10 7.65
N ALA A 209 1.07 -19.71 8.38
CA ALA A 209 2.47 -19.87 8.00
C ALA A 209 2.57 -20.98 6.92
N THR A 210 2.22 -20.64 5.70
CA THR A 210 2.29 -21.52 4.52
C THR A 210 3.38 -21.03 3.56
N ASN A 211 3.68 -21.80 2.53
CA ASN A 211 4.69 -21.44 1.54
C ASN A 211 4.34 -20.11 0.84
N ALA A 212 5.36 -19.38 0.43
CA ALA A 212 5.18 -18.22 -0.43
C ALA A 212 4.50 -18.64 -1.75
N GLY A 213 3.58 -17.81 -2.25
CA GLY A 213 2.83 -18.13 -3.45
C GLY A 213 1.57 -17.31 -3.62
N LYS A 214 0.82 -17.65 -4.66
CA LYS A 214 -0.49 -17.06 -4.95
C LYS A 214 -1.58 -17.89 -4.30
N TYR A 215 -2.50 -17.22 -3.63
CA TYR A 215 -3.64 -17.80 -2.94
C TYR A 215 -4.88 -16.95 -3.21
N GLU A 216 -6.02 -17.40 -2.75
CA GLU A 216 -7.28 -16.68 -2.85
C GLU A 216 -7.95 -16.57 -1.49
N LEU A 217 -8.47 -15.39 -1.17
CA LEU A 217 -9.37 -15.15 -0.05
C LEU A 217 -10.80 -15.10 -0.56
N ARG A 218 -11.64 -16.00 -0.09
CA ARG A 218 -13.06 -16.02 -0.38
C ARG A 218 -13.83 -15.36 0.75
N PHE A 219 -14.66 -14.40 0.40
CA PHE A 219 -15.56 -13.70 1.31
C PHE A 219 -17.00 -14.07 0.97
N THR A 220 -17.72 -14.61 1.94
CA THR A 220 -19.14 -14.91 1.81
C THR A 220 -19.92 -14.01 2.75
N ALA A 221 -20.83 -13.21 2.22
CA ALA A 221 -21.72 -12.33 2.98
C ALA A 221 -23.15 -12.86 2.93
N ASP A 222 -23.73 -13.13 4.09
CA ASP A 222 -25.11 -13.54 4.26
C ASP A 222 -25.93 -12.34 4.79
N THR A 223 -26.84 -11.83 3.98
CA THR A 223 -27.64 -10.62 4.24
C THR A 223 -29.13 -10.88 4.16
N PRO A 224 -29.99 -9.97 4.64
CA PRO A 224 -31.45 -10.12 4.54
C PRO A 224 -31.99 -10.19 3.09
N ILE A 225 -31.22 -9.71 2.10
CA ILE A 225 -31.62 -9.74 0.68
C ILE A 225 -30.95 -10.85 -0.11
N GLY A 226 -30.20 -11.75 0.53
CA GLY A 226 -29.51 -12.88 -0.07
C GLY A 226 -28.03 -12.96 0.31
N SER A 227 -27.36 -13.94 -0.24
CA SER A 227 -25.93 -14.16 -0.04
C SER A 227 -25.14 -13.70 -1.27
N ALA A 228 -23.92 -13.21 -1.03
CA ALA A 228 -22.94 -12.90 -2.07
C ALA A 228 -21.58 -13.45 -1.73
N GLU A 229 -20.86 -13.84 -2.77
CA GLU A 229 -19.48 -14.32 -2.67
C GLU A 229 -18.56 -13.43 -3.49
N TYR A 230 -17.38 -13.15 -2.95
CA TYR A 230 -16.31 -12.43 -3.63
C TYR A 230 -14.97 -13.11 -3.35
N THR A 231 -14.20 -13.36 -4.40
CA THR A 231 -12.87 -13.96 -4.28
C THR A 231 -11.80 -12.95 -4.67
N GLN A 232 -10.85 -12.73 -3.75
CA GLN A 232 -9.72 -11.84 -3.95
C GLN A 232 -8.41 -12.62 -4.06
N PRO A 233 -7.67 -12.50 -5.18
CA PRO A 233 -6.33 -13.05 -5.26
C PRO A 233 -5.38 -12.30 -4.33
N ILE A 234 -4.55 -13.05 -3.60
CA ILE A 234 -3.49 -12.51 -2.73
C ILE A 234 -2.17 -13.20 -3.02
N THR A 235 -1.07 -12.52 -2.72
CA THR A 235 0.28 -13.09 -2.77
C THR A 235 0.84 -13.16 -1.35
N LEU A 236 1.19 -14.37 -0.91
CA LEU A 236 1.93 -14.57 0.33
C LEU A 236 3.43 -14.58 0.03
N LYS A 237 4.19 -13.69 0.68
CA LYS A 237 5.65 -13.63 0.62
C LYS A 237 6.24 -14.45 1.76
N ASP A 238 7.47 -14.94 1.58
CA ASP A 238 8.18 -15.67 2.63
C ASP A 238 8.29 -14.83 3.91
N ALA A 239 8.05 -15.47 5.02
CA ALA A 239 8.17 -14.85 6.35
C ALA A 239 9.63 -14.51 6.70
N ALA A 240 10.61 -15.18 6.08
CA ALA A 240 12.01 -14.98 6.38
C ALA A 240 12.57 -13.71 5.71
N SER A 241 13.41 -12.98 6.42
CA SER A 241 14.31 -11.98 5.88
C SER A 241 15.75 -12.42 6.07
N ILE A 242 16.62 -12.11 5.09
CA ILE A 242 18.04 -12.42 5.13
C ILE A 242 18.82 -11.12 5.21
N LEU A 243 19.70 -11.00 6.18
CA LEU A 243 20.74 -9.97 6.22
C LEU A 243 22.06 -10.64 5.82
N LEU A 244 22.61 -10.24 4.68
CA LEU A 244 23.85 -10.76 4.11
C LEU A 244 24.98 -9.77 4.37
N THR A 245 26.07 -10.23 4.94
CA THR A 245 27.22 -9.40 5.29
C THR A 245 28.54 -10.10 4.98
N THR A 246 29.58 -9.30 4.72
CA THR A 246 30.98 -9.70 4.65
C THR A 246 31.80 -8.82 5.58
N GLU A 247 33.06 -9.21 5.87
CA GLU A 247 33.97 -8.43 6.73
C GLU A 247 34.35 -7.08 6.11
N LYS A 248 34.43 -7.04 4.77
CA LYS A 248 34.92 -5.88 4.01
C LYS A 248 34.05 -5.71 2.74
N PRO A 249 33.90 -4.50 2.24
CA PRO A 249 33.29 -4.25 0.94
C PRO A 249 34.28 -4.43 -0.24
N ILE A 250 35.61 -4.45 0.02
CA ILE A 250 36.66 -4.52 -0.96
C ILE A 250 37.66 -5.62 -0.56
N TYR A 251 38.01 -6.48 -1.50
CA TYR A 251 38.97 -7.56 -1.34
C TYR A 251 40.06 -7.49 -2.39
N GLN A 252 41.27 -8.04 -2.04
CA GLN A 252 42.35 -8.24 -2.99
C GLN A 252 42.41 -9.71 -3.44
N PRO A 253 42.96 -9.99 -4.64
CA PRO A 253 43.32 -11.35 -5.02
C PRO A 253 44.09 -12.05 -3.90
N GLY A 254 43.93 -13.35 -3.73
CA GLY A 254 44.53 -14.15 -2.67
C GLY A 254 43.88 -14.03 -1.29
N GLN A 255 42.96 -13.11 -1.06
CA GLN A 255 42.22 -12.99 0.20
C GLN A 255 41.02 -13.94 0.30
N THR A 256 40.66 -14.31 1.53
CA THR A 256 39.46 -15.07 1.80
C THR A 256 38.32 -14.14 2.15
N ILE A 257 37.16 -14.35 1.51
CA ILE A 257 35.90 -13.66 1.79
C ILE A 257 35.15 -14.52 2.80
N HIS A 258 34.94 -13.99 4.01
CA HIS A 258 34.05 -14.59 5.01
C HIS A 258 32.66 -14.01 4.87
N VAL A 259 31.71 -14.89 4.59
CA VAL A 259 30.33 -14.54 4.36
C VAL A 259 29.46 -14.96 5.54
N ARG A 260 28.56 -14.11 5.96
CA ARG A 260 27.58 -14.40 6.99
C ARG A 260 26.19 -13.96 6.55
N ALA A 261 25.24 -14.87 6.67
CA ALA A 261 23.80 -14.59 6.51
C ALA A 261 23.11 -14.77 7.85
N LEU A 262 22.29 -13.80 8.25
CA LEU A 262 21.37 -13.88 9.38
C LEU A 262 19.96 -13.95 8.83
N ALA A 263 19.26 -15.05 9.10
CA ALA A 263 17.86 -15.24 8.75
C ALA A 263 16.97 -14.94 9.96
N LEU A 264 15.99 -14.06 9.75
CA LEU A 264 15.03 -13.66 10.76
C LEU A 264 13.60 -13.82 10.22
N ASP A 265 12.68 -14.24 11.05
CA ASP A 265 11.26 -14.13 10.78
C ASP A 265 10.84 -12.64 10.77
N ARG A 266 10.21 -12.19 9.69
CA ARG A 266 9.87 -10.77 9.46
C ARG A 266 8.85 -10.23 10.45
N ALA A 267 7.95 -11.08 10.95
CA ALA A 267 6.88 -10.65 11.84
C ALA A 267 7.34 -10.58 13.29
N SER A 268 8.13 -11.57 13.74
CA SER A 268 8.57 -11.68 15.14
C SER A 268 9.99 -11.18 15.37
N HIS A 269 10.76 -10.96 14.33
CA HIS A 269 12.21 -10.66 14.36
C HIS A 269 13.03 -11.71 15.13
N ARG A 270 12.50 -12.92 15.24
CA ARG A 270 13.22 -14.05 15.86
C ARG A 270 14.08 -14.77 14.83
N ALA A 271 15.11 -15.46 15.34
CA ALA A 271 15.99 -16.29 14.53
C ALA A 271 15.19 -17.38 13.79
N ASP A 272 15.36 -17.45 12.46
CA ASP A 272 14.78 -18.49 11.61
C ASP A 272 15.79 -19.64 11.46
N ALA A 273 15.78 -20.55 12.42
CA ALA A 273 16.72 -21.62 12.55
C ALA A 273 16.41 -22.85 11.69
N GLY A 274 17.43 -23.59 11.26
CA GLY A 274 17.28 -24.83 10.50
C GLY A 274 16.84 -24.63 9.04
N ARG A 275 16.89 -23.40 8.52
CA ARG A 275 16.51 -23.10 7.13
C ARG A 275 17.64 -23.43 6.17
N ASN A 276 17.33 -24.15 5.09
CA ASN A 276 18.27 -24.39 4.00
C ASN A 276 18.63 -23.07 3.33
N LEU A 277 19.93 -22.84 3.13
CA LEU A 277 20.49 -21.65 2.52
C LEU A 277 21.66 -22.03 1.60
N THR A 278 21.71 -21.43 0.42
CA THR A 278 22.81 -21.60 -0.52
C THR A 278 23.49 -20.26 -0.74
N PHE A 279 24.82 -20.21 -0.54
CA PHE A 279 25.64 -19.10 -0.97
C PHE A 279 26.13 -19.34 -2.40
N GLU A 280 26.04 -18.31 -3.24
CA GLU A 280 26.60 -18.29 -4.60
C GLU A 280 27.38 -17.00 -4.81
N VAL A 281 28.53 -17.10 -5.51
CA VAL A 281 29.34 -15.93 -5.91
C VAL A 281 29.54 -15.95 -7.42
N GLU A 282 29.21 -14.83 -8.05
CA GLU A 282 29.52 -14.56 -9.46
C GLU A 282 30.64 -13.51 -9.54
N ASP A 283 31.60 -13.73 -10.42
CA ASP A 283 32.70 -12.80 -10.67
C ASP A 283 32.26 -11.60 -11.52
N ALA A 284 33.17 -10.65 -11.75
CA ALA A 284 32.91 -9.45 -12.54
C ALA A 284 32.53 -9.72 -14.01
N ARG A 285 32.69 -10.95 -14.50
CA ARG A 285 32.30 -11.40 -15.85
C ARG A 285 31.03 -12.24 -15.86
N GLY A 286 30.39 -12.41 -14.69
CA GLY A 286 29.16 -13.20 -14.54
C GLY A 286 29.41 -14.72 -14.43
N ASN A 287 30.65 -15.17 -14.24
CA ASN A 287 30.93 -16.58 -14.01
C ASN A 287 30.63 -16.94 -12.56
N LYS A 288 29.93 -18.05 -12.36
CA LYS A 288 29.69 -18.60 -11.02
C LYS A 288 30.97 -19.28 -10.50
N VAL A 289 31.67 -18.63 -9.56
CA VAL A 289 32.97 -19.05 -9.03
C VAL A 289 32.88 -19.77 -7.68
N PHE A 290 31.71 -19.69 -7.02
CA PHE A 290 31.48 -20.36 -5.74
C PHE A 290 30.03 -20.74 -5.56
N LYS A 291 29.79 -21.91 -4.97
CA LYS A 291 28.46 -22.36 -4.51
C LYS A 291 28.62 -23.24 -3.27
N LYS A 292 27.93 -22.94 -2.19
CA LYS A 292 27.88 -23.74 -0.97
C LYS A 292 26.49 -23.79 -0.39
N ALA A 293 25.93 -24.98 -0.29
CA ALA A 293 24.69 -25.23 0.45
C ALA A 293 25.00 -25.45 1.94
N THR A 294 24.16 -24.89 2.79
CA THR A 294 24.25 -24.99 4.27
C THR A 294 22.86 -24.81 4.89
N ALA A 295 22.78 -24.80 6.22
CA ALA A 295 21.57 -24.44 6.92
C ALA A 295 21.88 -23.42 8.03
N THR A 296 20.88 -22.64 8.41
CA THR A 296 21.00 -21.71 9.53
C THR A 296 21.06 -22.47 10.86
N ASP A 297 21.91 -22.02 11.76
CA ASP A 297 22.02 -22.55 13.13
C ASP A 297 20.86 -22.10 14.04
N LYS A 298 20.91 -22.45 15.33
CA LYS A 298 19.89 -22.08 16.32
C LYS A 298 19.71 -20.56 16.51
N PHE A 299 20.66 -19.76 16.04
CA PHE A 299 20.62 -18.29 16.07
C PHE A 299 20.19 -17.70 14.72
N GLY A 300 19.79 -18.52 13.76
CA GLY A 300 19.44 -18.10 12.40
C GLY A 300 20.66 -17.75 11.54
N VAL A 301 21.87 -18.13 11.92
CA VAL A 301 23.12 -17.76 11.25
C VAL A 301 23.61 -18.88 10.36
N ALA A 302 23.97 -18.56 9.13
CA ALA A 302 24.73 -19.42 8.23
C ALA A 302 26.03 -18.71 7.78
N SER A 303 27.10 -19.45 7.58
CA SER A 303 28.40 -18.90 7.21
C SER A 303 29.06 -19.72 6.10
N ALA A 304 29.86 -19.04 5.28
CA ALA A 304 30.71 -19.63 4.29
C ALA A 304 32.00 -18.85 4.14
N GLU A 305 33.03 -19.53 3.63
CA GLU A 305 34.31 -18.94 3.29
C GLU A 305 34.59 -19.24 1.83
N PHE A 306 35.07 -18.23 1.12
CA PHE A 306 35.43 -18.31 -0.28
C PHE A 306 36.82 -17.65 -0.48
N SER A 307 37.84 -18.42 -0.85
CA SER A 307 39.16 -17.90 -1.08
C SER A 307 39.31 -17.47 -2.55
N LEU A 308 39.69 -16.21 -2.75
CA LEU A 308 40.07 -15.69 -4.06
C LEU A 308 41.45 -16.26 -4.47
N ALA A 309 41.57 -16.69 -5.72
CA ALA A 309 42.88 -17.03 -6.27
C ALA A 309 43.77 -15.77 -6.41
N ASP A 310 45.04 -15.94 -6.60
CA ASP A 310 46.00 -14.83 -6.82
C ASP A 310 45.73 -14.11 -8.16
N GLU A 311 45.21 -14.85 -9.15
CA GLU A 311 44.79 -14.32 -10.43
C GLU A 311 43.30 -14.54 -10.62
N VAL A 312 42.54 -13.45 -10.50
CA VAL A 312 41.09 -13.43 -10.63
C VAL A 312 40.66 -12.25 -11.49
N ASN A 313 39.44 -12.30 -12.01
CA ASN A 313 38.83 -11.16 -12.68
C ASN A 313 38.63 -10.04 -11.66
N LEU A 314 39.20 -8.86 -11.92
CA LEU A 314 38.99 -7.68 -11.09
C LEU A 314 37.62 -7.02 -11.42
N GLY A 315 37.00 -6.42 -10.43
CA GLY A 315 35.73 -5.69 -10.56
C GLY A 315 34.72 -6.11 -9.52
N THR A 316 33.44 -5.83 -9.82
CA THR A 316 32.32 -6.11 -8.90
C THR A 316 31.94 -7.58 -8.96
N TYR A 317 31.93 -8.22 -7.81
CA TYR A 317 31.46 -9.58 -7.58
C TYR A 317 30.06 -9.51 -6.96
N HIS A 318 29.19 -10.44 -7.31
CA HIS A 318 27.84 -10.56 -6.79
C HIS A 318 27.74 -11.79 -5.89
N LEU A 319 27.63 -11.54 -4.60
CA LEU A 319 27.42 -12.56 -3.59
C LEU A 319 25.93 -12.69 -3.33
N ARG A 320 25.37 -13.88 -3.49
CA ARG A 320 23.94 -14.17 -3.26
C ARG A 320 23.78 -15.17 -2.12
N ALA A 321 22.76 -14.95 -1.32
CA ALA A 321 22.22 -15.91 -0.37
C ALA A 321 20.80 -16.29 -0.81
N LEU A 322 20.58 -17.56 -1.13
CA LEU A 322 19.34 -18.13 -1.61
C LEU A 322 18.75 -19.01 -0.51
N MET A 323 17.57 -18.70 -0.01
CA MET A 323 16.89 -19.48 1.02
C MET A 323 15.93 -20.49 0.39
N GLY A 324 15.87 -21.68 0.95
CA GLY A 324 15.04 -22.78 0.45
C GLY A 324 15.77 -23.63 -0.59
N ASP A 325 15.03 -24.16 -1.56
CA ASP A 325 15.64 -24.91 -2.67
C ASP A 325 16.38 -23.96 -3.60
N SER A 326 17.65 -24.25 -3.90
CA SER A 326 18.47 -23.41 -4.77
C SER A 326 17.97 -23.33 -6.22
N SER A 327 17.12 -24.26 -6.66
CA SER A 327 16.48 -24.25 -7.97
C SER A 327 15.24 -23.33 -8.03
N ALA A 328 14.58 -23.15 -6.87
CA ALA A 328 13.41 -22.29 -6.71
C ALA A 328 13.43 -21.63 -5.32
N PRO A 329 14.31 -20.65 -5.10
CA PRO A 329 14.48 -20.05 -3.78
C PRO A 329 13.24 -19.24 -3.37
N SER A 330 12.83 -19.41 -2.12
CA SER A 330 11.72 -18.65 -1.53
C SER A 330 12.10 -17.19 -1.25
N ASN A 331 13.39 -16.92 -1.02
CA ASN A 331 13.94 -15.59 -0.81
C ASN A 331 15.40 -15.54 -1.29
N THR A 332 15.78 -14.44 -1.92
CA THR A 332 17.14 -14.20 -2.41
C THR A 332 17.59 -12.80 -2.02
N VAL A 333 18.80 -12.71 -1.48
CA VAL A 333 19.46 -11.42 -1.19
C VAL A 333 20.80 -11.40 -1.85
N GLU A 334 21.16 -10.27 -2.44
CA GLU A 334 22.42 -10.05 -3.12
C GLU A 334 23.22 -8.93 -2.43
N LEU A 335 24.51 -9.11 -2.35
CA LEU A 335 25.49 -8.13 -1.88
C LEU A 335 26.59 -7.99 -2.93
N ALA A 336 26.79 -6.77 -3.42
CA ALA A 336 27.91 -6.45 -4.29
C ALA A 336 29.16 -6.17 -3.44
N LEU A 337 30.28 -6.71 -3.86
CA LEU A 337 31.61 -6.44 -3.28
C LEU A 337 32.63 -6.25 -4.40
N ASN A 338 33.68 -5.48 -4.16
CA ASN A 338 34.71 -5.22 -5.15
C ASN A 338 35.96 -6.09 -4.91
N VAL A 339 36.46 -6.68 -5.99
CA VAL A 339 37.74 -7.36 -6.01
C VAL A 339 38.71 -6.53 -6.86
N GLU A 340 39.69 -5.93 -6.20
CA GLU A 340 40.63 -5.01 -6.85
C GLU A 340 41.97 -5.01 -6.15
N ARG A 341 43.01 -4.63 -6.88
CA ARG A 341 44.34 -4.37 -6.31
C ARG A 341 44.35 -2.93 -5.82
N TYR A 342 44.18 -2.72 -4.51
CA TYR A 342 44.25 -1.39 -3.92
C TYR A 342 45.54 -1.15 -3.13
N VAL A 343 45.95 0.10 -3.13
CA VAL A 343 47.03 0.57 -2.27
C VAL A 343 46.37 1.11 -0.98
N LEU A 344 46.92 0.74 0.19
CA LEU A 344 46.42 1.26 1.45
C LEU A 344 46.49 2.79 1.45
N PRO A 345 45.41 3.46 1.87
CA PRO A 345 45.41 4.92 2.01
C PRO A 345 46.56 5.38 2.94
N LYS A 346 47.15 6.53 2.64
CA LYS A 346 48.27 7.07 3.42
C LYS A 346 47.81 7.83 4.64
N PHE A 347 46.63 8.41 4.56
CA PHE A 347 45.98 9.17 5.66
C PHE A 347 44.46 9.02 5.60
N LYS A 348 43.84 9.34 6.70
CA LYS A 348 42.35 9.33 6.83
C LYS A 348 41.80 10.71 6.53
N VAL A 349 40.76 10.77 5.70
CA VAL A 349 39.95 11.95 5.47
C VAL A 349 38.58 11.73 6.13
N ALA A 350 38.12 12.71 6.90
CA ALA A 350 36.76 12.75 7.46
C ALA A 350 36.08 14.07 7.07
N VAL A 351 34.79 14.05 6.90
CA VAL A 351 33.98 15.21 6.57
C VAL A 351 32.90 15.34 7.66
N ASP A 352 32.95 16.44 8.40
CA ASP A 352 32.00 16.76 9.45
C ASP A 352 31.18 17.99 9.01
N PHE A 353 29.88 17.78 8.79
CA PHE A 353 28.96 18.87 8.45
C PHE A 353 28.64 19.72 9.67
N THR A 354 28.40 21.01 9.46
CA THR A 354 27.94 21.91 10.51
C THR A 354 26.65 21.40 11.14
N GLU A 355 26.59 21.39 12.47
CA GLU A 355 25.44 20.87 13.18
C GLU A 355 24.23 21.80 13.07
N LYS A 356 23.05 21.17 12.95
CA LYS A 356 21.75 21.80 13.11
C LYS A 356 20.95 20.96 14.09
N ASP A 357 20.44 21.59 15.16
CA ASP A 357 19.68 20.90 16.21
C ASP A 357 20.46 19.71 16.86
N ASN A 358 21.77 19.91 17.14
CA ASN A 358 22.71 18.94 17.69
C ASN A 358 22.90 17.68 16.82
N LYS A 359 22.66 17.76 15.51
CA LYS A 359 22.95 16.70 14.53
C LYS A 359 23.65 17.27 13.31
N PRO A 360 24.54 16.50 12.64
CA PRO A 360 25.13 16.92 11.38
C PRO A 360 24.01 17.23 10.37
N ARG A 361 24.04 18.43 9.78
CA ARG A 361 23.05 18.83 8.79
C ARG A 361 23.30 18.08 7.49
N ARG A 362 22.34 17.27 7.05
CA ARG A 362 22.39 16.49 5.81
C ARG A 362 21.23 16.79 4.86
N ASP A 363 20.34 17.72 5.21
CA ASP A 363 19.21 18.17 4.42
C ASP A 363 19.37 19.64 4.01
N TYR A 364 19.27 19.90 2.71
CA TYR A 364 19.51 21.21 2.12
C TYR A 364 18.43 21.55 1.10
N ARG A 365 18.32 22.84 0.78
CA ARG A 365 17.48 23.35 -0.31
C ARG A 365 18.35 23.86 -1.45
N PRO A 366 17.83 23.95 -2.68
CA PRO A 366 18.50 24.69 -3.75
C PRO A 366 18.84 26.11 -3.28
N GLY A 367 20.08 26.53 -3.52
CA GLY A 367 20.60 27.82 -3.06
C GLY A 367 21.18 27.87 -1.64
N ASP A 368 21.00 26.82 -0.84
CA ASP A 368 21.60 26.74 0.50
C ASP A 368 23.13 26.60 0.46
N HIS A 369 23.76 26.89 1.59
CA HIS A 369 25.18 26.68 1.81
C HIS A 369 25.40 25.33 2.51
N VAL A 370 26.25 24.50 1.91
CA VAL A 370 26.77 23.27 2.53
C VAL A 370 28.05 23.63 3.23
N THR A 371 28.03 23.64 4.55
CA THR A 371 29.16 24.05 5.40
C THR A 371 29.64 22.88 6.25
N GLY A 372 30.91 22.84 6.50
CA GLY A 372 31.52 21.77 7.31
C GLY A 372 33.03 21.91 7.44
N THR A 373 33.65 20.89 8.01
CA THR A 373 35.09 20.78 8.20
C THR A 373 35.59 19.45 7.65
N VAL A 374 36.62 19.47 6.83
CA VAL A 374 37.39 18.30 6.46
C VAL A 374 38.55 18.14 7.43
N HIS A 375 38.72 16.96 7.98
CA HIS A 375 39.86 16.59 8.81
C HIS A 375 40.73 15.54 8.11
N ALA A 376 42.01 15.82 7.94
CA ALA A 376 42.95 14.91 7.34
C ALA A 376 44.09 14.58 8.32
N ASN A 377 44.26 13.31 8.65
CA ASN A 377 45.28 12.84 9.59
C ASN A 377 45.96 11.58 9.08
N TYR A 378 47.31 11.54 9.14
CA TYR A 378 48.04 10.32 8.92
C TYR A 378 47.66 9.26 9.97
N PHE A 379 47.76 7.98 9.62
CA PHE A 379 47.37 6.89 10.53
C PHE A 379 48.21 6.81 11.82
N PHE A 380 49.38 7.45 11.83
CA PHE A 380 50.20 7.60 13.03
C PHE A 380 49.88 8.87 13.88
N GLY A 381 48.75 9.54 13.52
CA GLY A 381 48.25 10.64 14.34
C GLY A 381 48.69 12.07 13.98
N LYS A 382 49.67 12.24 13.07
CA LYS A 382 50.10 13.57 12.62
C LYS A 382 49.06 14.19 11.69
N PRO A 383 48.68 15.49 11.83
CA PRO A 383 47.82 16.17 10.86
C PRO A 383 48.49 16.24 9.47
N VAL A 384 47.66 16.20 8.41
CA VAL A 384 48.08 16.49 7.04
C VAL A 384 47.97 17.98 6.83
N ASP A 385 49.04 18.69 7.12
CA ASP A 385 49.08 20.17 7.11
C ASP A 385 49.34 20.69 5.68
N HIS A 386 48.75 21.87 5.38
CA HIS A 386 48.93 22.61 4.11
C HIS A 386 48.58 21.80 2.85
N ALA A 387 47.81 20.71 2.99
CA ALA A 387 47.39 19.85 1.91
C ALA A 387 46.32 20.52 1.02
N GLU A 388 46.43 20.36 -0.28
CA GLU A 388 45.41 20.82 -1.21
C GLU A 388 44.10 20.06 -0.97
N THR A 389 43.04 20.79 -0.80
CA THR A 389 41.74 20.21 -0.51
C THR A 389 40.71 20.70 -1.52
N THR A 390 40.02 19.76 -2.17
CA THR A 390 38.94 20.03 -3.12
C THR A 390 37.66 19.43 -2.58
N ILE A 391 36.61 20.25 -2.50
CA ILE A 391 35.25 19.80 -2.17
C ILE A 391 34.41 19.88 -3.43
N LYS A 392 33.75 18.78 -3.78
CA LYS A 392 32.80 18.71 -4.88
C LYS A 392 31.45 18.26 -4.38
N VAL A 393 30.41 18.90 -4.86
CA VAL A 393 29.03 18.45 -4.67
C VAL A 393 28.54 17.95 -6.00
N SER A 394 28.28 16.63 -6.08
CA SER A 394 27.85 15.96 -7.30
C SER A 394 26.41 15.48 -7.15
N GLY A 395 25.58 15.67 -8.18
CA GLY A 395 24.25 15.11 -8.33
C GLY A 395 24.22 14.04 -9.41
N MET A 396 23.17 13.22 -9.42
CA MET A 396 22.92 12.23 -10.44
C MET A 396 21.56 12.49 -11.10
N ASP A 397 21.59 12.65 -12.43
CA ASP A 397 20.40 12.66 -13.28
C ASP A 397 20.53 11.53 -14.34
N VAL A 398 20.72 11.84 -15.60
CA VAL A 398 21.07 10.85 -16.64
C VAL A 398 22.53 10.41 -16.47
N ALA A 399 23.37 11.31 -15.97
CA ALA A 399 24.79 11.08 -15.62
C ALA A 399 25.12 11.85 -14.34
N VAL A 400 26.27 11.50 -13.74
CA VAL A 400 26.82 12.29 -12.62
C VAL A 400 27.27 13.65 -13.16
N PHE A 401 26.87 14.71 -12.49
CA PHE A 401 27.27 16.08 -12.82
C PHE A 401 27.77 16.81 -11.56
N GLU A 402 28.71 17.70 -11.73
CA GLU A 402 29.20 18.59 -10.66
C GLU A 402 28.21 19.75 -10.50
N ALA A 403 27.60 19.84 -9.32
CA ALA A 403 26.65 20.91 -8.97
C ALA A 403 27.36 22.14 -8.42
N ALA A 404 28.40 21.96 -7.61
CA ALA A 404 29.19 23.01 -7.03
C ALA A 404 30.55 22.49 -6.57
N SER A 405 31.56 23.35 -6.47
CA SER A 405 32.88 22.99 -5.92
C SER A 405 33.56 24.18 -5.25
N THR A 406 34.50 23.87 -4.36
CA THR A 406 35.43 24.83 -3.76
C THR A 406 36.77 24.17 -3.49
N THR A 407 37.83 24.96 -3.43
CA THR A 407 39.17 24.49 -3.15
C THR A 407 39.83 25.31 -2.07
N GLY A 408 40.76 24.73 -1.31
CA GLY A 408 41.55 25.40 -0.30
C GLY A 408 42.69 24.53 0.20
N LYS A 409 43.23 24.82 1.38
CA LYS A 409 44.30 24.06 2.00
C LYS A 409 43.97 23.79 3.46
N THR A 410 44.39 22.62 3.96
CA THR A 410 44.32 22.32 5.40
C THR A 410 45.23 23.24 6.19
N GLY A 411 44.80 23.58 7.43
CA GLY A 411 45.63 24.26 8.40
C GLY A 411 46.70 23.36 9.03
N ASN A 412 47.46 23.93 9.99
CA ASN A 412 48.46 23.18 10.75
C ASN A 412 47.90 22.00 11.56
N ASP A 413 46.60 22.05 11.83
CA ASP A 413 45.84 21.02 12.54
C ASP A 413 45.22 19.97 11.61
N GLY A 414 45.49 20.07 10.31
CA GLY A 414 44.94 19.17 9.28
C GLY A 414 43.45 19.43 8.98
N ALA A 415 42.89 20.56 9.40
CA ALA A 415 41.50 20.91 9.18
C ALA A 415 41.35 21.92 8.03
N TYR A 416 40.28 21.77 7.25
CA TYR A 416 39.84 22.75 6.24
C TYR A 416 38.34 23.02 6.42
N HIS A 417 37.97 24.26 6.74
CA HIS A 417 36.58 24.70 6.81
C HIS A 417 36.10 25.08 5.42
N PHE A 418 35.01 24.43 4.98
CA PHE A 418 34.43 24.71 3.66
C PHE A 418 33.04 25.32 3.77
N ASP A 419 32.71 26.10 2.75
CA ASP A 419 31.40 26.67 2.50
C ASP A 419 31.17 26.58 0.97
N VAL A 420 30.20 25.77 0.57
CA VAL A 420 29.85 25.56 -0.83
C VAL A 420 28.39 25.92 -1.04
N ARG A 421 28.13 26.91 -1.87
CA ARG A 421 26.77 27.31 -2.21
C ARG A 421 26.19 26.40 -3.29
N LEU A 422 25.06 25.77 -2.98
CA LEU A 422 24.31 24.98 -3.97
C LEU A 422 23.68 25.90 -5.04
N PRO A 423 23.52 25.42 -6.28
CA PRO A 423 22.75 26.12 -7.31
C PRO A 423 21.33 26.43 -6.85
N ALA A 424 20.78 27.56 -7.30
CA ALA A 424 19.38 27.90 -7.03
C ALA A 424 18.37 26.93 -7.66
N TYR A 425 18.81 26.25 -8.71
CA TYR A 425 18.11 25.14 -9.33
C TYR A 425 19.01 23.90 -9.30
N PHE A 426 18.52 22.81 -8.72
CA PHE A 426 19.24 21.54 -8.67
C PHE A 426 18.51 20.55 -9.57
N ALA A 427 19.12 20.22 -10.71
CA ALA A 427 18.69 19.14 -11.60
C ALA A 427 19.30 17.84 -11.08
N GLY A 428 18.49 16.93 -10.65
CA GLY A 428 18.89 15.60 -10.22
C GLY A 428 17.71 14.66 -10.40
N ARG A 429 17.97 13.36 -10.52
CA ARG A 429 16.90 12.38 -10.59
C ARG A 429 16.11 12.48 -9.28
N PRO A 430 14.87 13.00 -9.30
CA PRO A 430 14.11 13.16 -8.09
C PRO A 430 13.87 11.78 -7.49
N LEU A 431 14.17 11.64 -6.21
CA LEU A 431 13.60 10.56 -5.41
C LEU A 431 12.08 10.73 -5.42
N SER A 432 11.33 9.66 -5.23
CA SER A 432 9.89 9.75 -5.01
C SER A 432 9.64 10.87 -4.01
N GLN A 433 8.81 11.89 -4.37
CA GLN A 433 8.43 13.05 -3.56
C GLN A 433 9.31 14.31 -3.69
N GLY A 434 10.09 14.48 -4.76
CA GLY A 434 10.73 15.77 -5.06
C GLY A 434 12.01 16.08 -4.29
N ALA A 435 12.66 15.07 -3.71
CA ALA A 435 14.00 15.15 -3.15
C ALA A 435 15.02 14.44 -4.03
N ALA A 436 16.22 14.97 -4.13
CA ALA A 436 17.35 14.39 -4.84
C ALA A 436 18.50 14.08 -3.87
N ARG A 437 19.23 13.00 -4.11
CA ARG A 437 20.47 12.71 -3.42
C ARG A 437 21.64 13.37 -4.12
N ALA A 438 22.54 13.97 -3.36
CA ALA A 438 23.81 14.46 -3.83
C ALA A 438 24.94 13.88 -2.97
N LEU A 439 26.14 13.86 -3.52
CA LEU A 439 27.36 13.39 -2.85
C LEU A 439 28.28 14.58 -2.66
N VAL A 440 28.74 14.80 -1.43
CA VAL A 440 29.80 15.75 -1.11
C VAL A 440 31.10 14.97 -1.01
N GLU A 441 32.01 15.18 -1.94
CA GLU A 441 33.31 14.51 -2.01
C GLU A 441 34.41 15.49 -1.59
N ALA A 442 35.17 15.12 -0.56
CA ALA A 442 36.35 15.83 -0.14
C ALA A 442 37.59 15.07 -0.58
N THR A 443 38.39 15.63 -1.47
CA THR A 443 39.70 15.10 -1.88
C THR A 443 40.80 15.95 -1.25
N VAL A 444 41.67 15.30 -0.51
CA VAL A 444 42.86 15.93 0.10
C VAL A 444 44.10 15.36 -0.55
N LYS A 445 45.02 16.23 -0.93
CA LYS A 445 46.30 15.86 -1.59
C LYS A 445 47.44 16.44 -0.78
N ASP A 446 48.32 15.56 -0.28
CA ASP A 446 49.50 15.94 0.50
C ASP A 446 50.64 16.49 -0.36
N SER A 447 51.72 16.96 0.28
CA SER A 447 52.91 17.47 -0.40
C SER A 447 53.71 16.41 -1.17
N ALA A 448 53.42 15.11 -0.93
CA ALA A 448 54.01 13.98 -1.64
C ALA A 448 53.10 13.46 -2.78
N GLU A 449 52.08 14.24 -3.18
CA GLU A 449 51.11 13.92 -4.24
C GLU A 449 50.18 12.74 -3.93
N HIS A 450 50.16 12.23 -2.69
CA HIS A 450 49.17 11.23 -2.31
C HIS A 450 47.79 11.91 -2.14
N ALA A 451 46.80 11.36 -2.81
CA ALA A 451 45.42 11.87 -2.77
C ALA A 451 44.48 10.85 -2.15
N GLU A 452 43.71 11.30 -1.14
CA GLU A 452 42.65 10.49 -0.52
C GLU A 452 41.31 11.23 -0.62
N THR A 453 40.26 10.47 -0.93
CA THR A 453 38.92 11.03 -1.13
C THR A 453 37.93 10.41 -0.16
N ARG A 454 37.06 11.25 0.40
CA ARG A 454 35.92 10.82 1.24
C ARG A 454 34.63 11.41 0.68
N GLY A 455 33.63 10.55 0.41
CA GLY A 455 32.29 10.95 0.00
C GLY A 455 31.27 10.82 1.14
N GLU A 456 30.43 11.82 1.31
CA GLU A 456 29.34 11.84 2.28
C GLU A 456 28.04 12.24 1.58
N PRO A 457 26.95 11.45 1.70
CA PRO A 457 25.68 11.75 1.05
C PRO A 457 24.93 12.87 1.77
N ILE A 458 24.27 13.72 0.97
CA ILE A 458 23.30 14.72 1.42
C ILE A 458 22.02 14.62 0.62
N THR A 459 20.93 15.16 1.18
CA THR A 459 19.62 15.25 0.51
C THR A 459 19.31 16.69 0.14
N ILE A 460 18.89 16.94 -1.08
CA ILE A 460 18.46 18.26 -1.55
C ILE A 460 16.97 18.19 -1.91
N SER A 461 16.16 19.01 -1.23
CA SER A 461 14.71 19.00 -1.39
C SER A 461 14.15 20.42 -1.45
N GLN A 462 13.14 20.64 -2.26
CA GLN A 462 12.43 21.92 -2.32
C GLN A 462 11.54 22.16 -1.08
N SER A 463 11.12 21.10 -0.41
CA SER A 463 10.24 21.15 0.77
C SER A 463 10.95 20.62 2.00
N SER A 464 10.76 21.30 3.15
CA SER A 464 11.29 20.85 4.45
C SER A 464 10.51 19.69 5.04
N LEU A 465 9.26 19.52 4.61
CA LEU A 465 8.36 18.46 5.04
C LEU A 465 7.69 17.86 3.83
N LEU A 466 7.57 16.55 3.85
CA LEU A 466 6.86 15.76 2.86
C LEU A 466 5.58 15.23 3.50
N ILE A 467 4.46 15.39 2.80
CA ILE A 467 3.17 14.84 3.22
C ILE A 467 2.75 13.82 2.17
N THR A 468 2.55 12.59 2.62
CA THR A 468 2.08 11.49 1.76
C THR A 468 0.71 11.07 2.23
N ALA A 469 -0.26 11.07 1.32
CA ALA A 469 -1.60 10.55 1.57
C ALA A 469 -1.68 9.09 1.10
N VAL A 470 -2.03 8.20 2.02
CA VAL A 470 -2.13 6.75 1.75
C VAL A 470 -3.57 6.30 2.00
N PRO A 471 -4.34 5.96 0.96
CA PRO A 471 -5.64 5.33 1.13
C PRO A 471 -5.51 3.94 1.77
N GLU A 472 -6.43 3.55 2.65
CA GLU A 472 -6.39 2.25 3.35
C GLU A 472 -6.38 1.04 2.39
N GLY A 473 -7.03 1.14 1.24
CA GLY A 473 -7.08 0.10 0.21
C GLY A 473 -6.05 0.27 -0.91
N GLY A 474 -5.05 1.17 -0.76
CA GLY A 474 -4.06 1.49 -1.79
C GLY A 474 -4.60 2.38 -2.92
N ALA A 475 -5.91 2.47 -3.12
CA ALA A 475 -6.59 3.33 -4.09
C ALA A 475 -7.90 3.88 -3.48
N LEU A 476 -8.35 5.03 -3.97
CA LEU A 476 -9.66 5.59 -3.61
C LEU A 476 -10.75 4.87 -4.40
N ILE A 477 -11.83 4.46 -3.71
CA ILE A 477 -13.00 3.84 -4.34
C ILE A 477 -14.09 4.89 -4.42
N PRO A 478 -14.58 5.23 -5.65
CA PRO A 478 -15.67 6.17 -5.83
C PRO A 478 -16.95 5.74 -5.09
N HIS A 479 -17.73 6.71 -4.63
CA HIS A 479 -19.01 6.52 -3.94
C HIS A 479 -18.96 5.74 -2.60
N LEU A 480 -17.77 5.57 -2.02
CA LEU A 480 -17.56 4.99 -0.70
C LEU A 480 -16.82 5.96 0.23
N GLU A 481 -17.07 5.86 1.53
CA GLU A 481 -16.26 6.54 2.54
C GLU A 481 -14.90 5.87 2.61
N ASN A 482 -13.85 6.57 2.13
CA ASN A 482 -12.47 6.10 2.16
C ASN A 482 -11.74 6.66 3.38
N GLN A 483 -10.95 5.81 4.04
CA GLN A 483 -10.03 6.25 5.09
C GLN A 483 -8.67 6.57 4.46
N ILE A 484 -8.15 7.77 4.72
CA ILE A 484 -6.85 8.23 4.21
C ILE A 484 -5.94 8.51 5.39
N PHE A 485 -4.77 7.89 5.38
CA PHE A 485 -3.70 8.17 6.34
C PHE A 485 -2.78 9.25 5.76
N LEU A 486 -2.53 10.30 6.55
CA LEU A 486 -1.56 11.33 6.21
C LEU A 486 -0.27 11.05 6.97
N LEU A 487 0.81 10.82 6.23
CA LEU A 487 2.15 10.60 6.77
C LEU A 487 2.97 11.86 6.56
N SER A 488 3.56 12.40 7.63
CA SER A 488 4.50 13.51 7.55
C SER A 488 5.92 13.01 7.82
N SER A 489 6.85 13.38 6.96
CA SER A 489 8.26 13.00 7.10
C SER A 489 9.19 14.16 6.69
N TYR A 490 10.42 14.11 7.19
CA TYR A 490 11.52 14.91 6.64
C TYR A 490 12.01 14.32 5.31
N PRO A 491 12.76 15.08 4.48
CA PRO A 491 13.30 14.59 3.21
C PRO A 491 14.23 13.37 3.32
N ASP A 492 14.84 13.14 4.47
CA ASP A 492 15.66 11.97 4.79
C ASP A 492 14.84 10.72 5.14
N GLY A 493 13.50 10.85 5.18
CA GLY A 493 12.57 9.79 5.53
C GLY A 493 12.27 9.65 7.03
N ALA A 494 12.91 10.45 7.89
CA ALA A 494 12.62 10.44 9.32
C ALA A 494 11.19 10.95 9.58
N PRO A 495 10.43 10.35 10.52
CA PRO A 495 9.09 10.83 10.86
C PRO A 495 9.14 12.28 11.37
N ALA A 496 8.24 13.12 10.87
CA ALA A 496 8.09 14.50 11.35
C ALA A 496 6.84 14.60 12.22
N SER A 497 7.01 15.11 13.46
CA SER A 497 5.89 15.47 14.31
C SER A 497 5.38 16.83 13.87
N THR A 498 4.15 16.91 13.39
CA THR A 498 3.47 18.14 12.99
C THR A 498 2.14 18.24 13.69
N SER A 499 1.79 19.45 14.14
CA SER A 499 0.48 19.79 14.71
C SER A 499 -0.29 20.70 13.77
#